data_d2919a10737a7462372281c14662cb64
#
_entry.id   d2919a10737a7462372281c14662cb64
#
_cell.length_a   1.000
_cell.length_b   1.000
_cell.length_c   1.000
_cell.angle_alpha   90.00
_cell.angle_beta   90.00
_cell.angle_gamma   90.00
#
_symmetry.space_group_name_H-M   'P 1'
#
loop_
_entity.id
_entity.type
_entity.pdbx_description
1 polymer ?
#
loop_
_entity_poly.entity_id
_entity_poly.type
_entity_poly.pdbx_seq_one_letter_code
_entity_poly.pdbx_strand_id
1 'polypeptide(L)'
;MFYFQQLFNTAMSGIDSGGATAGAVQVAQYILLASLLFGIYEAWARGGDTHFLGATAVRFFAVGLVMVNYGTVFRDVNGMFNNVASFINTSTAGGGDVFGKWMADLSTYWNNNNGIQALWGLITGAFSGVLELLLLLVGYIVFPITYALFSLFYTLYGSILYVVGPFVLALYPAFGFGVMARKYLVNLMIFNAWGSTRSSVR
;
A
#
# COMPACT_ATOMS: atom_id res chain seq x y z
N MET A 1 10.95 10.05 -1.47
CA MET A 1 9.60 9.43 -1.50
C MET A 1 9.50 8.64 -2.79
N PHE A 2 9.07 7.39 -2.75
CA PHE A 2 9.01 6.54 -3.94
C PHE A 2 7.82 6.95 -4.83
N TYR A 3 7.99 6.84 -6.16
CA TYR A 3 6.96 7.24 -7.12
C TYR A 3 5.61 6.52 -6.91
N PHE A 4 5.62 5.22 -6.63
CA PHE A 4 4.41 4.45 -6.37
C PHE A 4 3.67 4.91 -5.10
N GLN A 5 4.39 5.42 -4.08
CA GLN A 5 3.78 5.99 -2.87
C GLN A 5 3.13 7.35 -3.16
N GLN A 6 3.76 8.15 -4.01
CA GLN A 6 3.19 9.42 -4.44
C GLN A 6 1.89 9.19 -5.20
N LEU A 7 1.89 8.21 -6.12
CA LEU A 7 0.69 7.82 -6.87
C LEU A 7 -0.42 7.31 -5.93
N PHE A 8 -0.07 6.47 -4.96
CA PHE A 8 -1.01 5.95 -3.98
C PHE A 8 -1.57 7.06 -3.08
N ASN A 9 -0.75 7.99 -2.61
CA ASN A 9 -1.22 9.13 -1.82
C ASN A 9 -2.14 10.05 -2.63
N THR A 10 -1.85 10.25 -3.91
CA THR A 10 -2.72 11.00 -4.82
C THR A 10 -4.06 10.29 -5.00
N ALA A 11 -4.05 8.96 -5.17
CA ALA A 11 -5.27 8.17 -5.26
C ALA A 11 -6.12 8.24 -3.98
N MET A 12 -5.50 8.09 -2.80
CA MET A 12 -6.20 8.25 -1.52
C MET A 12 -6.82 9.65 -1.37
N SER A 13 -6.07 10.70 -1.75
CA SER A 13 -6.59 12.07 -1.70
C SER A 13 -7.77 12.27 -2.67
N GLY A 14 -7.73 11.64 -3.84
CA GLY A 14 -8.83 11.62 -4.79
C GLY A 14 -10.08 10.90 -4.25
N ILE A 15 -9.89 9.77 -3.57
CA ILE A 15 -10.95 9.01 -2.91
C ILE A 15 -11.60 9.83 -1.79
N ASP A 16 -10.80 10.54 -0.99
CA ASP A 16 -11.29 11.40 0.08
C ASP A 16 -12.04 12.62 -0.45
N SER A 17 -11.49 13.31 -1.46
CA SER A 17 -12.13 14.47 -2.09
C SER A 17 -13.43 14.10 -2.81
N GLY A 18 -13.51 12.87 -3.34
CA GLY A 18 -14.73 12.32 -3.90
C GLY A 18 -15.78 11.88 -2.88
N GLY A 19 -15.46 11.97 -1.57
CA GLY A 19 -16.37 11.61 -0.48
C GLY A 19 -16.56 10.11 -0.27
N ALA A 20 -15.84 9.25 -1.00
CA ALA A 20 -16.00 7.79 -0.91
C ALA A 20 -15.57 7.27 0.47
N THR A 21 -14.49 7.79 1.04
CA THR A 21 -14.06 7.43 2.39
C THR A 21 -15.09 7.87 3.45
N ALA A 22 -15.60 9.09 3.33
CA ALA A 22 -16.61 9.59 4.26
C ALA A 22 -17.89 8.74 4.20
N GLY A 23 -18.35 8.41 3.00
CA GLY A 23 -19.50 7.52 2.81
C GLY A 23 -19.25 6.11 3.35
N ALA A 24 -18.07 5.54 3.11
CA ALA A 24 -17.67 4.23 3.64
C ALA A 24 -17.66 4.22 5.18
N VAL A 25 -17.08 5.24 5.80
CA VAL A 25 -17.05 5.40 7.27
C VAL A 25 -18.46 5.57 7.82
N GLN A 26 -19.31 6.37 7.19
CA GLN A 26 -20.69 6.57 7.63
C GLN A 26 -21.49 5.25 7.61
N VAL A 27 -21.42 4.48 6.52
CA VAL A 27 -22.06 3.16 6.45
C VAL A 27 -21.48 2.19 7.48
N ALA A 28 -20.15 2.20 7.66
CA ALA A 28 -19.46 1.39 8.65
C ALA A 28 -19.90 1.72 10.10
N GLN A 29 -20.22 2.98 10.41
CA GLN A 29 -20.76 3.37 11.72
C GLN A 29 -22.15 2.73 11.97
N TYR A 30 -23.01 2.65 10.96
CA TYR A 30 -24.30 1.95 11.09
C TYR A 30 -24.10 0.44 11.31
N ILE A 31 -23.15 -0.17 10.57
CA ILE A 31 -22.79 -1.58 10.74
C ILE A 31 -22.23 -1.80 12.15
N LEU A 32 -21.38 -0.92 12.62
CA LEU A 32 -20.78 -0.98 13.95
C LEU A 32 -21.87 -0.91 15.05
N LEU A 33 -22.85 -0.02 14.89
CA LEU A 33 -23.98 0.08 15.81
C LEU A 33 -24.83 -1.21 15.81
N ALA A 34 -25.13 -1.73 14.62
CA ALA A 34 -25.85 -3.01 14.49
C ALA A 34 -25.06 -4.17 15.14
N SER A 35 -23.73 -4.19 14.98
CA SER A 35 -22.84 -5.17 15.61
C SER A 35 -22.87 -5.08 17.14
N LEU A 36 -22.96 -3.88 17.70
CA LEU A 36 -23.12 -3.69 19.14
C LEU A 36 -24.47 -4.23 19.63
N LEU A 37 -25.56 -3.89 18.94
CA LEU A 37 -26.90 -4.37 19.30
C LEU A 37 -26.98 -5.90 19.25
N PHE A 38 -26.37 -6.49 18.22
CA PHE A 38 -26.26 -7.94 18.11
C PHE A 38 -25.45 -8.55 19.27
N GLY A 39 -24.34 -7.96 19.65
CA GLY A 39 -23.53 -8.39 20.78
C GLY A 39 -24.27 -8.28 22.12
N ILE A 40 -25.07 -7.23 22.33
CA ILE A 40 -25.93 -7.08 23.51
C ILE A 40 -27.00 -8.18 23.53
N TYR A 41 -27.67 -8.42 22.40
CA TYR A 41 -28.66 -9.49 22.27
C TYR A 41 -28.07 -10.87 22.60
N GLU A 42 -26.88 -11.15 22.06
CA GLU A 42 -26.17 -12.41 22.29
C GLU A 42 -25.77 -12.58 23.77
N ALA A 43 -25.31 -11.51 24.42
CA ALA A 43 -25.01 -11.51 25.86
C ALA A 43 -26.25 -11.82 26.68
N TRP A 44 -27.41 -11.26 26.33
CA TRP A 44 -28.68 -11.54 26.98
C TRP A 44 -29.14 -12.96 26.74
N ALA A 45 -29.05 -13.44 25.51
CA ALA A 45 -29.43 -14.84 25.17
C ALA A 45 -28.56 -15.90 25.87
N ARG A 46 -27.36 -15.54 26.29
CA ARG A 46 -26.44 -16.37 27.09
C ARG A 46 -26.70 -16.28 28.63
N GLY A 47 -27.83 -15.75 29.03
CA GLY A 47 -28.19 -15.62 30.44
C GLY A 47 -27.62 -14.36 31.11
N GLY A 48 -27.31 -13.32 30.37
CA GLY A 48 -26.84 -12.04 30.91
C GLY A 48 -25.36 -12.05 31.29
N ASP A 49 -24.51 -12.74 30.51
CA ASP A 49 -23.05 -12.76 30.72
C ASP A 49 -22.44 -11.35 30.62
N THR A 50 -22.19 -10.77 31.80
CA THR A 50 -21.63 -9.42 31.94
C THR A 50 -20.20 -9.33 31.42
N HIS A 51 -19.41 -10.40 31.49
CA HIS A 51 -18.06 -10.45 30.96
C HIS A 51 -18.06 -10.39 29.43
N PHE A 52 -18.96 -11.11 28.78
CA PHE A 52 -19.16 -11.09 27.36
C PHE A 52 -19.63 -9.70 26.87
N LEU A 53 -20.57 -9.08 27.59
CA LEU A 53 -21.06 -7.73 27.30
C LEU A 53 -19.94 -6.71 27.42
N GLY A 54 -19.13 -6.79 28.48
CA GLY A 54 -17.96 -5.91 28.69
C GLY A 54 -16.95 -6.04 27.54
N ALA A 55 -16.64 -7.27 27.13
CA ALA A 55 -15.71 -7.50 26.00
C ALA A 55 -16.26 -6.93 24.68
N THR A 56 -17.56 -7.08 24.42
CA THR A 56 -18.22 -6.51 23.24
C THR A 56 -18.19 -4.99 23.26
N ALA A 57 -18.48 -4.37 24.41
CA ALA A 57 -18.41 -2.92 24.55
C ALA A 57 -17.00 -2.36 24.32
N VAL A 58 -15.96 -3.00 24.89
CA VAL A 58 -14.57 -2.58 24.68
C VAL A 58 -14.19 -2.66 23.19
N ARG A 59 -14.56 -3.74 22.49
CA ARG A 59 -14.32 -3.90 21.05
C ARG A 59 -15.03 -2.81 20.25
N PHE A 60 -16.27 -2.50 20.58
CA PHE A 60 -17.06 -1.44 19.96
C PHE A 60 -16.37 -0.08 20.11
N PHE A 61 -15.95 0.29 21.32
CA PHE A 61 -15.28 1.56 21.56
C PHE A 61 -13.93 1.62 20.84
N ALA A 62 -13.13 0.55 20.86
CA ALA A 62 -11.84 0.51 20.17
C ALA A 62 -12.01 0.71 18.66
N VAL A 63 -12.95 0.01 18.03
CA VAL A 63 -13.24 0.17 16.62
C VAL A 63 -13.83 1.56 16.32
N GLY A 64 -14.72 2.06 17.19
CA GLY A 64 -15.31 3.38 17.04
C GLY A 64 -14.26 4.50 17.03
N LEU A 65 -13.25 4.43 17.91
CA LEU A 65 -12.13 5.37 17.92
C LEU A 65 -11.30 5.31 16.61
N VAL A 66 -11.04 4.11 16.11
CA VAL A 66 -10.35 3.95 14.81
C VAL A 66 -11.20 4.51 13.68
N MET A 67 -12.53 4.31 13.70
CA MET A 67 -13.44 4.81 12.65
C MET A 67 -13.49 6.33 12.57
N VAL A 68 -13.53 7.01 13.71
CA VAL A 68 -13.57 8.50 13.74
C VAL A 68 -12.34 9.10 13.05
N ASN A 69 -11.19 8.43 13.17
CA ASN A 69 -9.92 8.90 12.61
C ASN A 69 -9.39 7.96 11.50
N TYR A 70 -10.27 7.22 10.82
CA TYR A 70 -9.86 6.13 9.95
C TYR A 70 -8.83 6.55 8.90
N GLY A 71 -9.07 7.65 8.19
CA GLY A 71 -8.16 8.14 7.15
C GLY A 71 -6.77 8.48 7.69
N THR A 72 -6.70 9.08 8.87
CA THR A 72 -5.43 9.41 9.54
C THR A 72 -4.71 8.14 10.00
N VAL A 73 -5.41 7.24 10.69
CA VAL A 73 -4.85 5.98 11.18
C VAL A 73 -4.28 5.13 10.03
N PHE A 74 -5.01 5.04 8.92
CA PHE A 74 -4.55 4.29 7.75
C PHE A 74 -3.27 4.90 7.16
N ARG A 75 -3.22 6.23 7.01
CA ARG A 75 -2.04 6.95 6.49
C ARG A 75 -0.86 6.86 7.44
N ASP A 76 -1.08 6.92 8.74
CA ASP A 76 -0.02 6.80 9.75
C ASP A 76 0.60 5.40 9.71
N VAL A 77 -0.21 4.34 9.62
CA VAL A 77 0.28 2.98 9.45
C VAL A 77 1.11 2.86 8.16
N ASN A 78 0.60 3.36 7.03
CA ASN A 78 1.35 3.37 5.78
C ASN A 78 2.64 4.19 5.91
N GLY A 79 2.58 5.37 6.55
CA GLY A 79 3.73 6.24 6.80
C GLY A 79 4.82 5.59 7.64
N MET A 80 4.46 4.83 8.68
CA MET A 80 5.41 4.08 9.51
C MET A 80 6.21 3.08 8.67
N PHE A 81 5.56 2.28 7.84
CA PHE A 81 6.24 1.34 6.94
C PHE A 81 7.13 2.04 5.93
N ASN A 82 6.68 3.17 5.38
CA ASN A 82 7.45 3.98 4.45
C ASN A 82 8.70 4.58 5.11
N ASN A 83 8.60 4.99 6.37
CA ASN A 83 9.75 5.49 7.13
C ASN A 83 10.79 4.38 7.37
N VAL A 84 10.34 3.18 7.72
CA VAL A 84 11.23 2.01 7.84
C VAL A 84 11.87 1.69 6.49
N ALA A 85 11.10 1.70 5.40
CA ALA A 85 11.60 1.46 4.06
C ALA A 85 12.65 2.51 3.65
N SER A 86 12.41 3.78 3.94
CA SER A 86 13.36 4.87 3.64
C SER A 86 14.63 4.76 4.48
N PHE A 87 14.52 4.36 5.74
CA PHE A 87 15.67 4.11 6.61
C PHE A 87 16.56 2.98 6.05
N ILE A 88 15.95 1.84 5.67
CA ILE A 88 16.67 0.72 5.05
C ILE A 88 17.34 1.16 3.75
N ASN A 89 16.61 1.87 2.88
CA ASN A 89 17.13 2.35 1.61
C ASN A 89 18.29 3.34 1.79
N THR A 90 18.21 4.25 2.77
CA THR A 90 19.29 5.18 3.07
C THR A 90 20.52 4.46 3.61
N SER A 91 20.32 3.46 4.46
CA SER A 91 21.42 2.70 5.09
C SER A 91 22.12 1.75 4.11
N THR A 92 21.40 1.19 3.13
CA THR A 92 21.94 0.17 2.21
C THR A 92 22.29 0.70 0.82
N ALA A 93 21.54 1.65 0.28
CA ALA A 93 21.65 2.13 -1.10
C ALA A 93 22.03 3.61 -1.22
N GLY A 94 22.43 4.27 -0.13
CA GLY A 94 22.83 5.68 -0.15
C GLY A 94 21.69 6.67 -0.44
N GLY A 95 20.43 6.24 -0.23
CA GLY A 95 19.24 7.07 -0.40
C GLY A 95 18.87 7.33 -1.88
N GLY A 96 17.61 7.57 -2.12
CA GLY A 96 17.06 7.91 -3.45
C GLY A 96 16.13 6.84 -4.00
N ASP A 97 15.29 7.26 -4.95
CA ASP A 97 14.43 6.34 -5.69
C ASP A 97 15.26 5.56 -6.71
N VAL A 98 15.20 4.23 -6.66
CA VAL A 98 15.92 3.34 -7.58
C VAL A 98 15.56 3.65 -9.04
N PHE A 99 14.31 4.00 -9.31
CA PHE A 99 13.88 4.40 -10.64
C PHE A 99 14.50 5.73 -11.06
N GLY A 100 14.51 6.73 -10.18
CA GLY A 100 15.14 8.02 -10.44
C GLY A 100 16.65 7.90 -10.68
N LYS A 101 17.35 7.08 -9.89
CA LYS A 101 18.79 6.80 -10.09
C LYS A 101 19.02 6.10 -11.43
N TRP A 102 18.28 5.05 -11.71
CA TRP A 102 18.39 4.32 -12.97
C TRP A 102 18.15 5.25 -14.19
N MET A 103 17.13 6.11 -14.12
CA MET A 103 16.85 7.09 -15.18
C MET A 103 17.99 8.11 -15.32
N ALA A 104 18.55 8.58 -14.21
CA ALA A 104 19.70 9.50 -14.21
C ALA A 104 20.96 8.83 -14.80
N ASP A 105 21.25 7.60 -14.37
CA ASP A 105 22.40 6.83 -14.89
C ASP A 105 22.25 6.56 -16.39
N LEU A 106 21.04 6.22 -16.84
CA LEU A 106 20.74 6.00 -18.25
C LEU A 106 20.88 7.29 -19.07
N SER A 107 20.37 8.43 -18.58
CA SER A 107 20.50 9.71 -19.25
C SER A 107 21.97 10.16 -19.32
N THR A 108 22.75 9.89 -18.28
CA THR A 108 24.18 10.17 -18.23
C THR A 108 24.95 9.31 -19.23
N TYR A 109 24.63 8.00 -19.28
CA TYR A 109 25.21 7.09 -20.28
C TYR A 109 24.90 7.55 -21.71
N TRP A 110 23.64 7.92 -21.98
CA TRP A 110 23.19 8.41 -23.29
C TRP A 110 23.89 9.69 -23.71
N ASN A 111 24.01 10.66 -22.81
CA ASN A 111 24.65 11.95 -23.09
C ASN A 111 26.16 11.82 -23.25
N ASN A 112 26.83 11.00 -22.44
CA ASN A 112 28.30 10.84 -22.49
C ASN A 112 28.76 10.07 -23.72
N ASN A 113 27.96 9.21 -24.30
CA ASN A 113 28.32 8.36 -25.44
C ASN A 113 27.79 8.89 -26.81
N ASN A 114 27.38 10.17 -26.88
CA ASN A 114 26.78 10.75 -28.08
C ASN A 114 25.61 9.96 -28.69
N GLY A 115 24.79 9.35 -27.84
CA GLY A 115 23.53 8.72 -28.17
C GLY A 115 23.55 7.76 -29.38
N ILE A 116 23.20 8.29 -30.56
CA ILE A 116 23.09 7.49 -31.79
C ILE A 116 24.45 6.94 -32.26
N GLN A 117 25.56 7.63 -32.02
CA GLN A 117 26.89 7.12 -32.39
C GLN A 117 27.35 5.97 -31.55
N ALA A 118 26.97 5.94 -30.27
CA ALA A 118 27.20 4.76 -29.40
C ALA A 118 26.40 3.53 -29.89
N LEU A 119 25.16 3.74 -30.35
CA LEU A 119 24.36 2.67 -30.94
C LEU A 119 25.00 2.10 -32.21
N TRP A 120 25.53 2.96 -33.09
CA TRP A 120 26.24 2.51 -34.28
C TRP A 120 27.54 1.77 -33.96
N GLY A 121 28.31 2.22 -32.97
CA GLY A 121 29.50 1.52 -32.48
C GLY A 121 29.20 0.13 -31.90
N LEU A 122 28.06 -0.03 -31.21
CA LEU A 122 27.59 -1.31 -30.69
C LEU A 122 27.12 -2.26 -31.82
N ILE A 123 26.46 -1.73 -32.85
CA ILE A 123 25.98 -2.55 -33.99
C ILE A 123 27.12 -3.01 -34.90
N THR A 124 28.14 -2.15 -35.09
CA THR A 124 29.29 -2.44 -35.95
C THR A 124 30.43 -3.19 -35.23
N GLY A 125 30.37 -3.26 -33.91
CA GLY A 125 31.29 -3.99 -33.05
C GLY A 125 31.03 -5.52 -33.02
N ALA A 126 31.89 -6.23 -32.33
CA ALA A 126 31.76 -7.68 -32.15
C ALA A 126 30.42 -8.10 -31.54
N PHE A 127 30.07 -9.37 -31.62
CA PHE A 127 28.84 -9.98 -31.08
C PHE A 127 28.49 -9.54 -29.64
N SER A 128 29.50 -9.25 -28.82
CA SER A 128 29.34 -8.68 -27.46
C SER A 128 28.61 -7.33 -27.45
N GLY A 129 28.84 -6.45 -28.43
CA GLY A 129 28.19 -5.15 -28.53
C GLY A 129 26.70 -5.24 -28.86
N VAL A 130 26.32 -6.23 -29.69
CA VAL A 130 24.90 -6.50 -30.00
C VAL A 130 24.16 -6.99 -28.76
N LEU A 131 24.79 -7.85 -27.98
CA LEU A 131 24.20 -8.39 -26.73
C LEU A 131 24.05 -7.30 -25.67
N GLU A 132 25.02 -6.41 -25.55
CA GLU A 132 24.98 -5.26 -24.63
C GLU A 132 23.88 -4.26 -25.01
N LEU A 133 23.71 -3.97 -26.30
CA LEU A 133 22.62 -3.16 -26.83
C LEU A 133 21.25 -3.78 -26.56
N LEU A 134 21.12 -5.09 -26.73
CA LEU A 134 19.87 -5.80 -26.49
C LEU A 134 19.50 -5.78 -25.01
N LEU A 135 20.48 -5.98 -24.11
CA LEU A 135 20.28 -5.86 -22.66
C LEU A 135 19.89 -4.44 -22.25
N LEU A 136 20.50 -3.43 -22.84
CA LEU A 136 20.20 -2.03 -22.59
C LEU A 136 18.79 -1.68 -23.06
N LEU A 137 18.39 -2.15 -24.25
CA LEU A 137 17.06 -1.94 -24.81
C LEU A 137 15.97 -2.64 -23.98
N VAL A 138 16.23 -3.88 -23.56
CA VAL A 138 15.34 -4.62 -22.65
C VAL A 138 15.21 -3.89 -21.32
N GLY A 139 16.31 -3.43 -20.73
CA GLY A 139 16.30 -2.63 -19.50
C GLY A 139 15.54 -1.33 -19.68
N TYR A 140 15.70 -0.65 -20.80
CA TYR A 140 15.05 0.63 -21.10
C TYR A 140 13.54 0.52 -21.30
N ILE A 141 13.05 -0.55 -21.88
CA ILE A 141 11.62 -0.74 -22.18
C ILE A 141 10.93 -1.55 -21.07
N VAL A 142 11.51 -2.68 -20.67
CA VAL A 142 10.85 -3.64 -19.76
C VAL A 142 10.80 -3.09 -18.33
N PHE A 143 11.88 -2.43 -17.88
CA PHE A 143 11.93 -1.93 -16.50
C PHE A 143 10.88 -0.84 -16.22
N PRO A 144 10.74 0.25 -17.02
CA PRO A 144 9.70 1.24 -16.78
C PRO A 144 8.28 0.67 -16.88
N ILE A 145 8.02 -0.22 -17.83
CA ILE A 145 6.71 -0.86 -17.97
C ILE A 145 6.39 -1.69 -16.73
N THR A 146 7.33 -2.52 -16.28
CA THR A 146 7.16 -3.35 -15.08
C THR A 146 6.96 -2.48 -13.84
N TYR A 147 7.71 -1.38 -13.72
CA TYR A 147 7.57 -0.45 -12.60
C TYR A 147 6.22 0.28 -12.63
N ALA A 148 5.76 0.72 -13.81
CA ALA A 148 4.46 1.34 -13.98
C ALA A 148 3.31 0.39 -13.65
N LEU A 149 3.37 -0.85 -14.12
CA LEU A 149 2.40 -1.89 -13.80
C LEU A 149 2.37 -2.18 -12.29
N PHE A 150 3.54 -2.31 -11.68
CA PHE A 150 3.63 -2.49 -10.23
C PHE A 150 3.00 -1.33 -9.46
N SER A 151 3.32 -0.08 -9.85
CA SER A 151 2.78 1.12 -9.22
C SER A 151 1.26 1.19 -9.34
N LEU A 152 0.72 0.78 -10.48
CA LEU A 152 -0.71 0.70 -10.73
C LEU A 152 -1.38 -0.35 -9.84
N PHE A 153 -0.85 -1.58 -9.80
CA PHE A 153 -1.40 -2.64 -8.95
C PHE A 153 -1.28 -2.31 -7.46
N TYR A 154 -0.16 -1.73 -7.04
CA TYR A 154 0.02 -1.27 -5.67
C TYR A 154 -1.02 -0.23 -5.29
N THR A 155 -1.21 0.79 -6.13
CA THR A 155 -2.20 1.85 -5.90
C THR A 155 -3.62 1.30 -5.89
N LEU A 156 -3.98 0.44 -6.84
CA LEU A 156 -5.31 -0.16 -6.93
C LEU A 156 -5.62 -1.02 -5.71
N TYR A 157 -4.70 -1.92 -5.34
CA TYR A 157 -4.90 -2.80 -4.19
C TYR A 157 -4.96 -2.01 -2.87
N GLY A 158 -4.08 -1.03 -2.69
CA GLY A 158 -4.11 -0.14 -1.52
C GLY A 158 -5.39 0.69 -1.43
N SER A 159 -5.88 1.18 -2.56
CA SER A 159 -7.16 1.91 -2.64
C SER A 159 -8.35 1.03 -2.25
N ILE A 160 -8.37 -0.22 -2.70
CA ILE A 160 -9.40 -1.19 -2.29
C ILE A 160 -9.34 -1.43 -0.78
N LEU A 161 -8.14 -1.68 -0.23
CA LEU A 161 -7.98 -1.86 1.21
C LEU A 161 -8.43 -0.62 1.99
N TYR A 162 -8.16 0.57 1.45
CA TYR A 162 -8.55 1.83 2.07
C TYR A 162 -10.07 2.00 2.13
N VAL A 163 -10.79 1.74 1.04
CA VAL A 163 -12.25 1.90 0.98
C VAL A 163 -12.99 0.78 1.72
N VAL A 164 -12.51 -0.47 1.64
CA VAL A 164 -13.17 -1.63 2.25
C VAL A 164 -12.90 -1.75 3.75
N GLY A 165 -11.79 -1.17 4.21
CA GLY A 165 -11.35 -1.27 5.60
C GLY A 165 -12.40 -0.90 6.65
N PRO A 166 -13.09 0.23 6.54
CA PRO A 166 -14.14 0.62 7.48
C PRO A 166 -15.21 -0.45 7.65
N PHE A 167 -15.68 -1.05 6.54
CA PHE A 167 -16.71 -2.11 6.59
C PHE A 167 -16.24 -3.34 7.34
N VAL A 168 -15.03 -3.82 7.04
CA VAL A 168 -14.48 -5.02 7.66
C VAL A 168 -14.20 -4.80 9.14
N LEU A 169 -13.69 -3.63 9.51
CA LEU A 169 -13.42 -3.28 10.90
C LEU A 169 -14.72 -3.11 11.71
N ALA A 170 -15.77 -2.55 11.10
CA ALA A 170 -17.06 -2.39 11.75
C ALA A 170 -17.73 -3.72 12.14
N LEU A 171 -17.41 -4.79 11.44
CA LEU A 171 -17.89 -6.14 11.75
C LEU A 171 -17.12 -6.81 12.92
N TYR A 172 -15.98 -6.25 13.34
CA TYR A 172 -15.13 -6.87 14.37
C TYR A 172 -15.83 -7.12 15.71
N PRO A 173 -16.69 -6.22 16.23
CA PRO A 173 -17.40 -6.47 17.47
C PRO A 173 -18.45 -7.57 17.38
N ALA A 174 -18.97 -7.86 16.17
CA ALA A 174 -19.94 -8.92 15.96
C ALA A 174 -19.29 -10.29 16.10
N PHE A 175 -19.98 -11.18 16.77
CA PHE A 175 -19.49 -12.53 17.03
C PHE A 175 -19.29 -13.31 15.72
N GLY A 176 -18.14 -13.99 15.59
CA GLY A 176 -17.78 -14.77 14.40
C GLY A 176 -17.05 -13.99 13.30
N PHE A 177 -17.16 -12.68 13.25
CA PHE A 177 -16.50 -11.86 12.20
C PHE A 177 -15.08 -11.39 12.57
N GLY A 178 -14.60 -11.62 13.78
CA GLY A 178 -13.26 -11.25 14.21
C GLY A 178 -12.14 -11.85 13.35
N VAL A 179 -12.38 -12.99 12.71
CA VAL A 179 -11.44 -13.62 11.77
C VAL A 179 -11.27 -12.76 10.50
N MET A 180 -12.36 -12.15 9.99
CA MET A 180 -12.29 -11.28 8.80
C MET A 180 -11.48 -10.02 9.10
N ALA A 181 -11.74 -9.36 10.23
CA ALA A 181 -10.99 -8.18 10.64
C ALA A 181 -9.50 -8.50 10.85
N ARG A 182 -9.18 -9.65 11.47
CA ARG A 182 -7.80 -10.10 11.62
C ARG A 182 -7.12 -10.34 10.27
N LYS A 183 -7.79 -11.03 9.33
CA LYS A 183 -7.27 -11.24 7.97
C LYS A 183 -7.06 -9.91 7.24
N TYR A 184 -7.97 -8.96 7.40
CA TYR A 184 -7.81 -7.63 6.83
C TYR A 184 -6.57 -6.93 7.38
N LEU A 185 -6.36 -6.92 8.70
CA LEU A 185 -5.18 -6.33 9.32
C LEU A 185 -3.88 -6.99 8.84
N VAL A 186 -3.86 -8.33 8.74
CA VAL A 186 -2.71 -9.05 8.20
C VAL A 186 -2.44 -8.66 6.75
N ASN A 187 -3.47 -8.59 5.91
CA ASN A 187 -3.33 -8.17 4.52
C ASN A 187 -2.85 -6.71 4.40
N LEU A 188 -3.32 -5.82 5.27
CA LEU A 188 -2.86 -4.45 5.36
C LEU A 188 -1.37 -4.37 5.73
N MET A 189 -0.92 -5.18 6.70
CA MET A 189 0.49 -5.27 7.08
C MET A 189 1.35 -5.81 5.93
N ILE A 190 0.90 -6.89 5.26
CA ILE A 190 1.59 -7.47 4.10
C ILE A 190 1.68 -6.45 2.96
N PHE A 191 0.59 -5.74 2.66
CA PHE A 191 0.57 -4.68 1.65
C PHE A 191 1.60 -3.59 1.93
N ASN A 192 1.64 -3.10 3.17
CA ASN A 192 2.60 -2.07 3.57
C ASN A 192 4.04 -2.60 3.57
N ALA A 193 4.27 -3.84 4.03
CA ALA A 193 5.58 -4.48 3.97
C ALA A 193 6.05 -4.69 2.53
N TRP A 194 5.16 -4.95 1.59
CA TRP A 194 5.50 -5.13 0.17
C TRP A 194 6.08 -3.86 -0.47
N GLY A 195 5.56 -2.70 -0.11
CA GLY A 195 6.14 -1.41 -0.49
C GLY A 195 7.57 -1.23 0.04
N SER A 196 7.85 -1.75 1.26
CA SER A 196 9.16 -1.61 1.90
C SER A 196 10.20 -2.60 1.36
N THR A 197 9.83 -3.84 1.05
CA THR A 197 10.79 -4.89 0.61
C THR A 197 11.38 -4.61 -0.77
N ARG A 198 10.65 -3.95 -1.68
CA ARG A 198 11.19 -3.58 -3.00
C ARG A 198 12.19 -2.43 -2.98
N SER A 199 12.25 -1.66 -1.91
CA SER A 199 13.30 -0.65 -1.73
C SER A 199 14.67 -1.25 -1.42
N SER A 200 14.73 -2.53 -1.01
CA SER A 200 15.96 -3.20 -0.57
C SER A 200 16.50 -4.25 -1.57
N VAL A 201 15.79 -4.57 -2.65
CA VAL A 201 16.26 -5.55 -3.66
C VAL A 201 17.07 -4.81 -4.72
N ARG A 202 18.37 -5.13 -4.77
CA ARG A 202 19.33 -4.73 -5.81
C ARG A 202 19.08 -5.46 -7.11
#